data_b724cb6e495f28f9068fc9b4012fe765
#
_entry.id   b724cb6e495f28f9068fc9b4012fe765
#
_cell.length_a   1.000
_cell.length_b   1.000
_cell.length_c   1.000
_cell.angle_alpha   90.00
_cell.angle_beta   90.00
_cell.angle_gamma   90.00
#
_symmetry.space_group_name_H-M   'P 1'
#
loop_
_entity.id
_entity.type
_entity.pdbx_description
1 polymer ?
#
loop_
_entity_poly.entity_id
_entity_poly.type
_entity_poly.pdbx_seq_one_letter_code
_entity_poly.pdbx_strand_id
1 'polypeptide(L)'
;AFALNKPVVPVPTVDGLAYQMYGAGELVCPIMDARRSQVYTGIYEFVPDQNGQFAYDMRVIRQQCAVAFDEIAEALNRLDRGVIFLGDGVPVFQERMAQIMRVPYTAAPLHRARQSAAAVAALGSRYYRQGKAVSGAEFAPCYLRLSQAERERAGQEASL
;
A
#
# COMPACT_ATOMS: atom_id res chain seq x y z
N ALA A 1 -5.20 24.04 1.23
CA ALA A 1 -4.12 24.09 2.23
C ALA A 1 -3.23 25.32 2.01
N PHE A 2 -2.61 25.48 0.84
CA PHE A 2 -1.65 26.55 0.55
C PHE A 2 -2.22 27.95 0.86
N ALA A 3 -3.35 28.34 0.27
CA ALA A 3 -3.96 29.65 0.45
C ALA A 3 -4.38 29.99 1.91
N LEU A 4 -4.62 28.96 2.73
CA LEU A 4 -5.02 29.12 4.15
C LEU A 4 -3.85 28.82 5.11
N ASN A 5 -2.65 28.62 4.61
CA ASN A 5 -1.47 28.23 5.40
C ASN A 5 -1.75 27.03 6.34
N LYS A 6 -2.50 26.03 5.87
CA LYS A 6 -2.82 24.83 6.64
C LYS A 6 -1.89 23.68 6.25
N PRO A 7 -1.42 22.90 7.23
CA PRO A 7 -0.60 21.73 6.94
C PRO A 7 -1.39 20.65 6.18
N VAL A 8 -0.67 19.84 5.43
CA VAL A 8 -1.20 18.69 4.69
C VAL A 8 -0.52 17.43 5.23
N VAL A 9 -1.28 16.36 5.36
CA VAL A 9 -0.73 15.05 5.72
C VAL A 9 -0.75 14.15 4.50
N PRO A 10 0.40 13.82 3.92
CA PRO A 10 0.46 12.86 2.83
C PRO A 10 0.15 11.45 3.37
N VAL A 11 -0.86 10.82 2.79
CA VAL A 11 -1.20 9.42 3.07
C VAL A 11 -1.00 8.63 1.77
N PRO A 12 -0.01 7.73 1.73
CA PRO A 12 0.17 6.87 0.57
C PRO A 12 -1.08 6.04 0.29
N THR A 13 -1.46 5.93 -0.99
CA THR A 13 -2.70 5.24 -1.38
C THR A 13 -2.71 3.79 -0.91
N VAL A 14 -1.58 3.11 -1.02
CA VAL A 14 -1.42 1.71 -0.61
C VAL A 14 -1.53 1.55 0.91
N ASP A 15 -0.95 2.50 1.67
CA ASP A 15 -1.06 2.52 3.14
C ASP A 15 -2.51 2.74 3.59
N GLY A 16 -3.20 3.70 2.96
CA GLY A 16 -4.61 3.97 3.24
C GLY A 16 -5.52 2.77 2.92
N LEU A 17 -5.18 2.01 1.87
CA LEU A 17 -5.87 0.78 1.54
C LEU A 17 -5.60 -0.31 2.59
N ALA A 18 -4.33 -0.52 2.99
CA ALA A 18 -3.96 -1.47 4.04
C ALA A 18 -4.65 -1.17 5.38
N TYR A 19 -4.80 0.11 5.71
CA TYR A 19 -5.37 0.54 6.98
C TYR A 19 -6.83 0.14 7.17
N GLN A 20 -7.54 -0.24 6.11
CA GLN A 20 -8.89 -0.81 6.23
C GLN A 20 -8.92 -2.14 6.97
N MET A 21 -7.80 -2.86 7.03
CA MET A 21 -7.64 -4.10 7.76
C MET A 21 -7.08 -3.87 9.19
N TYR A 22 -7.32 -2.68 9.75
CA TYR A 22 -6.86 -2.30 11.09
C TYR A 22 -7.18 -3.40 12.12
N GLY A 23 -6.15 -3.89 12.80
CA GLY A 23 -6.24 -4.94 13.82
C GLY A 23 -6.25 -6.37 13.27
N ALA A 24 -6.02 -6.58 11.97
CA ALA A 24 -5.86 -7.92 11.42
C ALA A 24 -4.66 -8.65 12.05
N GLY A 25 -4.79 -9.93 12.31
CA GLY A 25 -3.71 -10.79 12.84
C GLY A 25 -2.76 -11.31 11.76
N GLU A 26 -3.23 -11.36 10.51
CA GLU A 26 -2.48 -11.78 9.34
C GLU A 26 -1.70 -10.60 8.74
N LEU A 27 -0.79 -10.90 7.81
CA LEU A 27 -0.19 -9.89 6.96
C LEU A 27 -1.27 -9.26 6.06
N VAL A 28 -1.15 -7.98 5.83
CA VAL A 28 -2.04 -7.24 4.94
C VAL A 28 -1.25 -6.83 3.70
N CYS A 29 -1.71 -7.28 2.53
CA CYS A 29 -1.07 -6.99 1.26
C CYS A 29 -2.08 -6.35 0.30
N PRO A 30 -2.16 -5.01 0.24
CA PRO A 30 -2.91 -4.34 -0.81
C PRO A 30 -2.30 -4.64 -2.18
N ILE A 31 -3.14 -4.89 -3.17
CA ILE A 31 -2.73 -5.02 -4.57
C ILE A 31 -3.66 -4.19 -5.45
N MET A 32 -3.09 -3.20 -6.13
CA MET A 32 -3.77 -2.39 -7.12
C MET A 32 -3.18 -2.70 -8.49
N ASP A 33 -4.03 -2.93 -9.49
CA ASP A 33 -3.58 -3.27 -10.84
C ASP A 33 -2.78 -2.12 -11.47
N ALA A 34 -1.48 -2.34 -11.66
CA ALA A 34 -0.58 -1.40 -12.34
C ALA A 34 -0.38 -1.71 -13.82
N ARG A 35 -1.21 -2.64 -14.38
CA ARG A 35 -1.11 -3.18 -15.73
C ARG A 35 0.18 -3.99 -15.96
N ARG A 36 0.23 -4.74 -17.06
CA ARG A 36 1.41 -5.53 -17.49
C ARG A 36 1.91 -6.48 -16.40
N SER A 37 1.00 -7.21 -15.75
CA SER A 37 1.28 -8.15 -14.65
C SER A 37 1.99 -7.52 -13.45
N GLN A 38 1.91 -6.19 -13.29
CA GLN A 38 2.45 -5.44 -12.16
C GLN A 38 1.34 -4.97 -11.22
N VAL A 39 1.71 -4.76 -9.96
CA VAL A 39 0.85 -4.25 -8.91
C VAL A 39 1.51 -3.08 -8.18
N TYR A 40 0.71 -2.09 -7.79
CA TYR A 40 1.10 -1.21 -6.70
C TYR A 40 0.75 -1.91 -5.40
N THR A 41 1.72 -2.10 -4.53
CA THR A 41 1.60 -2.96 -3.36
C THR A 41 2.54 -2.55 -2.23
N GLY A 42 2.39 -3.18 -1.09
CA GLY A 42 3.26 -3.13 0.08
C GLY A 42 2.87 -4.28 1.01
N ILE A 43 3.65 -4.53 2.05
CA ILE A 43 3.33 -5.55 3.07
C ILE A 43 3.26 -4.87 4.43
N TYR A 44 2.17 -5.10 5.13
CA TYR A 44 1.86 -4.46 6.41
C TYR A 44 1.45 -5.50 7.45
N GLU A 45 1.65 -5.16 8.71
CA GLU A 45 1.07 -5.90 9.84
C GLU A 45 0.52 -4.93 10.87
N PHE A 46 -0.44 -5.39 11.66
CA PHE A 46 -0.95 -4.65 12.80
C PHE A 46 -0.47 -5.32 14.09
N VAL A 47 0.22 -4.56 14.92
CA VAL A 47 0.73 -5.02 16.21
C VAL A 47 0.10 -4.20 17.32
N PRO A 48 -0.07 -4.75 18.56
CA PRO A 48 -0.54 -3.95 19.67
C PRO A 48 0.30 -2.69 19.86
N ASP A 49 -0.35 -1.53 20.02
CA ASP A 49 0.34 -0.26 20.24
C ASP A 49 0.90 -0.21 21.67
N GLN A 50 2.21 -0.23 21.78
CA GLN A 50 2.92 -0.19 23.08
C GLN A 50 2.79 1.17 23.79
N ASN A 51 2.48 2.25 23.06
CA ASN A 51 2.31 3.59 23.62
C ASN A 51 0.89 3.84 24.15
N GLY A 52 -0.04 2.93 23.90
CA GLY A 52 -1.42 3.00 24.39
C GLY A 52 -2.27 4.12 23.79
N GLN A 53 -1.80 4.78 22.72
CA GLN A 53 -2.57 5.81 22.04
C GLN A 53 -3.66 5.22 21.15
N PHE A 54 -3.45 4.00 20.67
CA PHE A 54 -4.36 3.25 19.81
C PHE A 54 -4.39 1.77 20.25
N ALA A 55 -5.33 0.98 19.75
CA ALA A 55 -5.31 -0.45 20.01
C ALA A 55 -4.17 -1.17 19.26
N TYR A 56 -3.91 -0.73 18.03
CA TYR A 56 -2.87 -1.31 17.18
C TYR A 56 -2.01 -0.25 16.50
N ASP A 57 -0.78 -0.63 16.21
CA ASP A 57 0.15 0.11 15.34
C ASP A 57 0.25 -0.59 13.98
N MET A 58 0.27 0.19 12.89
CA MET A 58 0.53 -0.32 11.55
C MET A 58 2.04 -0.29 11.30
N ARG A 59 2.63 -1.47 11.20
CA ARG A 59 4.04 -1.63 10.86
C ARG A 59 4.18 -1.95 9.38
N VAL A 60 5.09 -1.26 8.71
CA VAL A 60 5.42 -1.48 7.31
C VAL A 60 6.56 -2.51 7.23
N ILE A 61 6.28 -3.70 6.70
CA ILE A 61 7.27 -4.76 6.46
C ILE A 61 7.96 -4.52 5.11
N ARG A 62 7.18 -4.17 4.09
CA ARG A 62 7.68 -3.74 2.79
C ARG A 62 7.00 -2.43 2.40
N GLN A 63 7.82 -1.43 2.09
CA GLN A 63 7.34 -0.12 1.63
C GLN A 63 6.55 -0.27 0.31
N GLN A 64 5.66 0.69 0.08
CA GLN A 64 4.90 0.75 -1.16
C GLN A 64 5.84 0.75 -2.38
N CYS A 65 5.50 -0.05 -3.37
CA CYS A 65 6.28 -0.21 -4.59
C CYS A 65 5.40 -0.61 -5.79
N ALA A 66 5.97 -0.54 -6.98
CA ALA A 66 5.38 -1.09 -8.19
C ALA A 66 6.27 -2.25 -8.65
N VAL A 67 5.75 -3.47 -8.59
CA VAL A 67 6.51 -4.69 -8.89
C VAL A 67 5.64 -5.71 -9.63
N ALA A 68 6.25 -6.75 -10.20
CA ALA A 68 5.51 -7.90 -10.71
C ALA A 68 4.76 -8.60 -9.56
N PHE A 69 3.55 -9.09 -9.83
CA PHE A 69 2.79 -9.82 -8.81
C PHE A 69 3.56 -11.04 -8.27
N ASP A 70 4.28 -11.75 -9.11
CA ASP A 70 5.06 -12.91 -8.71
C ASP A 70 6.14 -12.57 -7.67
N GLU A 71 6.77 -11.40 -7.79
CA GLU A 71 7.79 -10.93 -6.84
C GLU A 71 7.22 -10.71 -5.43
N ILE A 72 6.04 -10.08 -5.34
CA ILE A 72 5.40 -9.86 -4.03
C ILE A 72 4.88 -11.17 -3.44
N ALA A 73 4.36 -12.09 -4.27
CA ALA A 73 3.91 -13.41 -3.85
C ALA A 73 5.07 -14.25 -3.28
N GLU A 74 6.23 -14.22 -3.92
CA GLU A 74 7.43 -14.87 -3.37
C GLU A 74 7.88 -14.27 -2.05
N ALA A 75 7.84 -12.95 -1.91
CA ALA A 75 8.17 -12.29 -0.65
C ALA A 75 7.21 -12.72 0.48
N LEU A 76 5.91 -12.81 0.21
CA LEU A 76 4.91 -13.29 1.17
C LEU A 76 5.12 -14.75 1.53
N ASN A 77 5.40 -15.61 0.55
CA ASN A 77 5.70 -17.02 0.78
C ASN A 77 6.93 -17.23 1.68
N ARG A 78 7.95 -16.33 1.58
CA ARG A 78 9.14 -16.37 2.48
C ARG A 78 8.83 -15.93 3.90
N LEU A 79 7.82 -15.09 4.11
CA LEU A 79 7.40 -14.65 5.44
C LEU A 79 6.63 -15.74 6.20
N ASP A 80 6.15 -16.76 5.51
CA ASP A 80 5.49 -17.96 6.05
C ASP A 80 4.34 -17.63 7.02
N ARG A 81 3.52 -16.64 6.67
CA ARG A 81 2.36 -16.18 7.45
C ARG A 81 1.12 -16.03 6.59
N GLY A 82 -0.06 -16.18 7.19
CA GLY A 82 -1.34 -15.91 6.52
C GLY A 82 -1.42 -14.47 5.99
N VAL A 83 -2.11 -14.27 4.87
CA VAL A 83 -2.18 -12.99 4.16
C VAL A 83 -3.63 -12.63 3.83
N ILE A 84 -4.00 -11.38 4.07
CA ILE A 84 -5.23 -10.78 3.56
C ILE A 84 -4.87 -9.89 2.37
N PHE A 85 -5.39 -10.24 1.18
CA PHE A 85 -5.29 -9.40 -0.01
C PHE A 85 -6.50 -8.48 -0.14
N LEU A 86 -6.28 -7.25 -0.61
CA LEU A 86 -7.34 -6.29 -0.91
C LEU A 86 -6.91 -5.36 -2.05
N GLY A 87 -7.87 -4.69 -2.67
CA GLY A 87 -7.65 -3.82 -3.82
C GLY A 87 -8.24 -4.38 -5.11
N ASP A 88 -8.21 -3.57 -6.15
CA ASP A 88 -8.76 -3.89 -7.47
C ASP A 88 -7.92 -4.91 -8.26
N GLY A 89 -6.69 -5.16 -7.82
CA GLY A 89 -5.87 -6.23 -8.36
C GLY A 89 -6.29 -7.63 -7.93
N VAL A 90 -7.06 -7.80 -6.82
CA VAL A 90 -7.44 -9.13 -6.32
C VAL A 90 -8.14 -9.97 -7.38
N PRO A 91 -9.22 -9.52 -8.04
CA PRO A 91 -9.86 -10.31 -9.09
C PRO A 91 -8.97 -10.52 -10.32
N VAL A 92 -8.06 -9.59 -10.62
CA VAL A 92 -7.15 -9.69 -11.78
C VAL A 92 -6.12 -10.80 -11.59
N PHE A 93 -5.62 -10.96 -10.37
CA PHE A 93 -4.57 -11.92 -10.05
C PHE A 93 -5.06 -13.19 -9.36
N GLN A 94 -6.38 -13.41 -9.25
CA GLN A 94 -6.96 -14.54 -8.52
C GLN A 94 -6.44 -15.89 -8.99
N GLU A 95 -6.40 -16.14 -10.29
CA GLU A 95 -5.88 -17.39 -10.84
C GLU A 95 -4.38 -17.56 -10.57
N ARG A 96 -3.63 -16.45 -10.69
CA ARG A 96 -2.20 -16.46 -10.42
C ARG A 96 -1.90 -16.71 -8.94
N MET A 97 -2.69 -16.12 -8.03
CA MET A 97 -2.60 -16.41 -6.59
C MET A 97 -2.75 -17.91 -6.31
N ALA A 98 -3.78 -18.55 -6.90
CA ALA A 98 -4.03 -19.97 -6.69
C ALA A 98 -2.88 -20.86 -7.18
N GLN A 99 -2.08 -20.40 -8.15
CA GLN A 99 -0.94 -21.13 -8.69
C GLN A 99 0.33 -21.00 -7.86
N ILE A 100 0.59 -19.80 -7.28
CA ILE A 100 1.92 -19.50 -6.73
C ILE A 100 1.96 -19.26 -5.23
N MET A 101 0.81 -18.93 -4.60
CA MET A 101 0.76 -18.76 -3.15
C MET A 101 0.91 -20.11 -2.44
N ARG A 102 1.83 -20.18 -1.48
CA ARG A 102 2.09 -21.37 -0.65
C ARG A 102 1.60 -21.19 0.79
N VAL A 103 1.44 -19.95 1.21
CA VAL A 103 0.89 -19.62 2.53
C VAL A 103 -0.63 -19.44 2.45
N PRO A 104 -1.37 -19.64 3.53
CA PRO A 104 -2.80 -19.36 3.57
C PRO A 104 -3.08 -17.91 3.21
N TYR A 105 -4.08 -17.68 2.39
CA TYR A 105 -4.50 -16.32 2.05
C TYR A 105 -6.01 -16.21 1.90
N THR A 106 -6.51 -15.00 2.13
CA THR A 106 -7.91 -14.64 1.95
C THR A 106 -8.03 -13.30 1.24
N ALA A 107 -9.18 -13.05 0.63
CA ALA A 107 -9.53 -11.72 0.14
C ALA A 107 -10.30 -10.96 1.22
N ALA A 108 -10.06 -9.65 1.35
CA ALA A 108 -10.81 -8.81 2.25
C ALA A 108 -12.32 -8.80 1.88
N PRO A 109 -13.21 -8.63 2.86
CA PRO A 109 -14.65 -8.47 2.60
C PRO A 109 -14.89 -7.31 1.62
N LEU A 110 -15.90 -7.44 0.76
CA LEU A 110 -16.18 -6.48 -0.32
C LEU A 110 -16.28 -5.03 0.14
N HIS A 111 -16.84 -4.77 1.31
CA HIS A 111 -16.98 -3.43 1.89
C HIS A 111 -15.64 -2.82 2.37
N ARG A 112 -14.58 -3.63 2.45
CA ARG A 112 -13.22 -3.22 2.81
C ARG A 112 -12.20 -3.44 1.69
N ALA A 113 -12.64 -3.92 0.54
CA ALA A 113 -11.76 -4.28 -0.57
C ALA A 113 -11.28 -3.09 -1.42
N ARG A 114 -11.87 -1.91 -1.24
CA ARG A 114 -11.58 -0.70 -2.03
C ARG A 114 -11.13 0.43 -1.13
N GLN A 115 -10.50 1.47 -1.71
CA GLN A 115 -10.12 2.68 -0.99
C GLN A 115 -11.32 3.30 -0.25
N SER A 116 -11.05 3.79 0.95
CA SER A 116 -12.04 4.45 1.79
C SER A 116 -11.48 5.78 2.29
N ALA A 117 -12.22 6.84 2.08
CA ALA A 117 -11.88 8.15 2.62
C ALA A 117 -11.79 8.13 4.16
N ALA A 118 -12.61 7.31 4.82
CA ALA A 118 -12.56 7.14 6.27
C ALA A 118 -11.23 6.50 6.73
N ALA A 119 -10.74 5.48 6.03
CA ALA A 119 -9.45 4.87 6.32
C ALA A 119 -8.29 5.86 6.10
N VAL A 120 -8.33 6.62 5.01
CA VAL A 120 -7.35 7.68 4.73
C VAL A 120 -7.38 8.76 5.82
N ALA A 121 -8.55 9.21 6.25
CA ALA A 121 -8.68 10.22 7.29
C ALA A 121 -8.17 9.70 8.65
N ALA A 122 -8.49 8.46 9.01
CA ALA A 122 -8.04 7.85 10.25
C ALA A 122 -6.51 7.69 10.28
N LEU A 123 -5.91 7.16 9.20
CA LEU A 123 -4.46 7.03 9.07
C LEU A 123 -3.79 8.42 9.01
N GLY A 124 -4.38 9.37 8.30
CA GLY A 124 -3.91 10.76 8.23
C GLY A 124 -3.90 11.44 9.60
N SER A 125 -4.94 11.24 10.42
CA SER A 125 -4.98 11.73 11.80
C SER A 125 -3.83 11.15 12.64
N ARG A 126 -3.52 9.86 12.45
CA ARG A 126 -2.38 9.22 13.09
C ARG A 126 -1.05 9.80 12.63
N TYR A 127 -0.86 9.96 11.33
CA TYR A 127 0.34 10.57 10.75
C TYR A 127 0.52 12.02 11.20
N TYR A 128 -0.57 12.77 11.34
CA TYR A 128 -0.52 14.11 11.91
C TYR A 128 0.06 14.12 13.33
N ARG A 129 -0.42 13.23 14.20
CA ARG A 129 0.09 13.10 15.59
C ARG A 129 1.55 12.63 15.64
N GLN A 130 2.01 11.93 14.62
CA GLN A 130 3.42 11.51 14.44
C GLN A 130 4.31 12.61 13.84
N GLY A 131 3.78 13.83 13.62
CA GLY A 131 4.54 14.95 13.07
C GLY A 131 4.84 14.83 11.57
N LYS A 132 4.09 13.99 10.82
CA LYS A 132 4.30 13.77 9.38
C LYS A 132 3.56 14.81 8.50
N ALA A 133 3.08 15.90 9.08
CA ALA A 133 2.49 16.98 8.34
C ALA A 133 3.57 17.81 7.62
N VAL A 134 3.26 18.23 6.41
CA VAL A 134 4.11 19.07 5.57
C VAL A 134 3.38 20.36 5.20
N SER A 135 4.09 21.38 4.74
CA SER A 135 3.43 22.59 4.22
C SER A 135 2.74 22.27 2.87
N GLY A 136 1.70 23.03 2.55
CA GLY A 136 1.02 22.88 1.26
C GLY A 136 1.92 23.20 0.05
N ALA A 137 3.03 23.93 0.26
CA ALA A 137 4.02 24.24 -0.77
C ALA A 137 4.98 23.06 -1.03
N GLU A 138 5.28 22.27 0.01
CA GLU A 138 6.19 21.12 -0.07
C GLU A 138 5.49 19.83 -0.50
N PHE A 139 4.15 19.80 -0.41
CA PHE A 139 3.39 18.61 -0.77
C PHE A 139 3.44 18.34 -2.27
N ALA A 140 3.90 17.15 -2.63
CA ALA A 140 3.87 16.64 -4.00
C ALA A 140 3.39 15.18 -4.02
N PRO A 141 2.68 14.76 -5.08
CA PRO A 141 2.35 13.34 -5.28
C PRO A 141 3.61 12.49 -5.41
N CYS A 142 3.60 11.31 -4.81
CA CYS A 142 4.65 10.31 -4.97
C CYS A 142 4.22 9.31 -6.05
N TYR A 143 4.83 9.38 -7.24
CA TYR A 143 4.60 8.43 -8.31
C TYR A 143 5.59 7.27 -8.21
N LEU A 144 5.08 6.08 -7.87
CA LEU A 144 5.89 4.85 -7.71
C LEU A 144 6.39 4.28 -9.05
N ARG A 145 5.86 4.76 -10.16
CA ARG A 145 6.23 4.32 -11.49
C ARG A 145 6.45 5.55 -12.37
N LEU A 146 7.56 5.55 -13.10
CA LEU A 146 7.82 6.56 -14.12
C LEU A 146 6.70 6.54 -15.17
N SER A 147 6.32 7.71 -15.67
CA SER A 147 5.40 7.81 -16.80
C SER A 147 5.97 7.08 -18.03
N GLN A 148 5.11 6.78 -19.00
CA GLN A 148 5.58 6.12 -20.23
C GLN A 148 6.63 6.98 -20.95
N ALA A 149 6.41 8.30 -21.01
CA ALA A 149 7.34 9.24 -21.64
C ALA A 149 8.71 9.31 -20.94
N GLU A 150 8.73 9.27 -19.60
CA GLU A 150 9.98 9.24 -18.82
C GLU A 150 10.74 7.93 -19.02
N ARG A 151 10.03 6.80 -19.11
CA ARG A 151 10.66 5.49 -19.38
C ARG A 151 11.24 5.41 -20.80
N GLU A 152 10.54 5.95 -21.79
CA GLU A 152 11.01 6.01 -23.17
C GLU A 152 12.27 6.87 -23.30
N ARG A 153 12.32 8.01 -22.60
CA ARG A 153 13.52 8.85 -22.53
C ARG A 153 14.70 8.13 -21.86
N ALA A 154 14.47 7.52 -20.70
CA ALA A 154 15.51 6.77 -19.99
C ALA A 154 16.03 5.58 -20.82
N GLY A 155 15.16 4.92 -21.61
CA GLY A 155 15.56 3.85 -22.53
C GLY A 155 16.39 4.36 -23.72
N GLN A 156 16.13 5.57 -24.21
CA GLN A 156 16.92 6.21 -25.27
C GLN A 156 18.31 6.67 -24.78
N GLU A 157 18.38 7.22 -23.56
CA GLU A 157 19.65 7.63 -22.94
C GLU A 157 20.57 6.44 -22.60
N ALA A 158 20.01 5.27 -22.29
CA ALA A 158 20.77 4.05 -22.04
C ALA A 158 21.28 3.35 -23.32
N SER A 159 20.87 3.83 -24.50
CA SER A 159 21.22 3.26 -25.82
C SER A 159 22.23 4.13 -26.60
N LEU A 160 22.72 5.22 -26.00
CA LEU A 160 23.77 6.12 -26.48
C LEU A 160 25.07 5.92 -25.68
#